data_fc14aa57e456802bdb6c592bdc1a9314
#
_entry.id   fc14aa57e456802bdb6c592bdc1a9314
#
_cell.length_a   1.000
_cell.length_b   1.000
_cell.length_c   1.000
_cell.angle_alpha   90.00
_cell.angle_beta   90.00
_cell.angle_gamma   90.00
#
_symmetry.space_group_name_H-M   'P 1'
#
loop_
_entity.id
_entity.type
_entity.pdbx_description
1 polymer ?
#
loop_
_entity_poly.entity_id
_entity_poly.type
_entity_poly.pdbx_seq_one_letter_code
_entity_poly.pdbx_strand_id
1 'polypeptide(L)'
;EIIVAKKGKDLARLKGKGFYAEGNEYFAKTQGRVTYKDERLLVENELLIDGDVSLATGDINFSGNIHIRGNVLTGVVVASAKGDVIVDGYVEACQIYAGGSVVMKNGMQGNGKGKIIAGGSVSGKFFERVTIESGMDVHANAIMNSDITAVQDIVVSGKFGIIIGGCIRTQRQVTATII
;
A
#
# COMPACT_ATOMS: atom_id res chain seq x y z
N GLU A 1 25.02 21.47 -45.77
CA GLU A 1 24.30 20.19 -45.71
C GLU A 1 23.05 20.38 -44.86
N ILE A 2 21.86 20.24 -45.40
CA ILE A 2 20.62 20.40 -44.64
C ILE A 2 20.32 19.07 -43.96
N ILE A 3 20.43 19.05 -42.65
CA ILE A 3 20.04 17.88 -41.86
C ILE A 3 18.52 17.86 -41.72
N VAL A 4 17.88 16.98 -42.52
CA VAL A 4 16.41 16.78 -42.44
C VAL A 4 16.13 15.90 -41.22
N ALA A 5 15.41 16.44 -40.23
CA ALA A 5 14.96 15.66 -39.08
C ALA A 5 14.09 14.49 -39.55
N LYS A 6 14.37 13.27 -39.07
CA LYS A 6 13.52 12.11 -39.33
C LYS A 6 12.16 12.33 -38.67
N LYS A 7 11.09 12.11 -39.47
CA LYS A 7 9.71 12.14 -38.96
C LYS A 7 9.60 11.14 -37.76
N GLY A 8 9.13 11.61 -36.64
CA GLY A 8 8.88 10.75 -35.45
C GLY A 8 7.86 9.65 -35.77
N LYS A 9 7.82 8.63 -34.91
CA LYS A 9 6.80 7.57 -35.02
C LYS A 9 5.41 8.18 -34.81
N ASP A 10 4.46 7.75 -35.65
CA ASP A 10 3.07 8.17 -35.53
C ASP A 10 2.46 7.54 -34.29
N LEU A 11 2.10 8.37 -33.31
CA LEU A 11 1.48 7.95 -32.05
C LEU A 11 0.12 7.28 -32.24
N ALA A 12 -0.60 7.55 -33.33
CA ALA A 12 -1.91 6.96 -33.66
C ALA A 12 -1.87 5.41 -33.74
N ARG A 13 -0.68 4.81 -33.72
CA ARG A 13 -0.48 3.35 -33.77
C ARG A 13 -0.07 2.73 -32.44
N LEU A 14 0.04 3.52 -31.35
CA LEU A 14 0.41 2.97 -30.05
C LEU A 14 -0.67 2.04 -29.50
N LYS A 15 -0.29 0.82 -29.20
CA LYS A 15 -1.12 -0.15 -28.48
C LYS A 15 -0.89 0.01 -26.98
N GLY A 16 -1.92 -0.28 -26.18
CA GLY A 16 -1.74 -0.25 -24.73
C GLY A 16 -3.03 -0.23 -23.95
N LYS A 17 -2.94 0.10 -22.65
CA LYS A 17 -4.07 0.15 -21.71
C LYS A 17 -4.03 1.43 -20.86
N GLY A 18 -5.19 1.81 -20.30
CA GLY A 18 -5.29 2.94 -19.38
C GLY A 18 -5.35 4.32 -20.05
N PHE A 19 -5.47 4.40 -21.37
CA PHE A 19 -5.63 5.66 -22.11
C PHE A 19 -6.67 5.54 -23.23
N TYR A 20 -7.04 6.66 -23.81
CA TYR A 20 -7.80 6.75 -25.04
C TYR A 20 -7.14 7.78 -25.97
N ALA A 21 -7.42 7.71 -27.26
CA ALA A 21 -6.87 8.62 -28.25
C ALA A 21 -8.00 9.49 -28.83
N GLU A 22 -7.73 10.79 -28.98
CA GLU A 22 -8.55 11.74 -29.72
C GLU A 22 -7.69 12.47 -30.73
N GLY A 23 -7.89 12.18 -32.00
CA GLY A 23 -7.04 12.70 -33.11
C GLY A 23 -5.59 12.22 -32.93
N ASN A 24 -4.67 13.15 -32.71
CA ASN A 24 -3.23 12.89 -32.54
C ASN A 24 -2.79 12.97 -31.05
N GLU A 25 -3.73 13.05 -30.11
CA GLU A 25 -3.46 13.19 -28.70
C GLU A 25 -3.89 11.94 -27.92
N TYR A 26 -3.18 11.66 -26.81
CA TYR A 26 -3.45 10.54 -25.92
C TYR A 26 -3.78 11.07 -24.52
N PHE A 27 -4.90 10.63 -23.99
CA PHE A 27 -5.41 11.02 -22.69
C PHE A 27 -5.44 9.82 -21.76
N ALA A 28 -4.90 9.97 -20.55
CA ALA A 28 -4.99 8.94 -19.51
C ALA A 28 -6.45 8.83 -19.02
N LYS A 29 -6.97 7.60 -18.89
CA LYS A 29 -8.31 7.32 -18.32
C LYS A 29 -8.33 7.48 -16.80
N THR A 30 -7.17 7.30 -16.14
CA THR A 30 -7.00 7.37 -14.70
C THR A 30 -5.68 8.05 -14.37
N GLN A 31 -5.57 8.60 -13.17
CA GLN A 31 -4.27 8.99 -12.63
C GLN A 31 -3.40 7.74 -12.44
N GLY A 32 -2.12 7.80 -12.82
CA GLY A 32 -1.25 6.65 -12.68
C GLY A 32 0.12 6.86 -13.30
N ARG A 33 0.93 5.81 -13.23
CA ARG A 33 2.25 5.76 -13.83
C ARG A 33 2.12 5.51 -15.33
N VAL A 34 2.77 6.34 -16.12
CA VAL A 34 2.87 6.15 -17.56
C VAL A 34 4.16 5.38 -17.86
N THR A 35 4.02 4.24 -18.52
CA THR A 35 5.16 3.42 -18.98
C THR A 35 5.06 3.21 -20.48
N TYR A 36 6.17 3.44 -21.20
CA TYR A 36 6.30 3.11 -22.60
C TYR A 36 7.40 2.06 -22.78
N LYS A 37 7.00 0.86 -23.15
CA LYS A 37 7.91 -0.27 -23.38
C LYS A 37 7.38 -1.15 -24.50
N ASP A 38 8.28 -1.69 -25.34
CA ASP A 38 7.95 -2.59 -26.44
C ASP A 38 6.82 -2.06 -27.36
N GLU A 39 6.90 -0.77 -27.70
CA GLU A 39 5.91 -0.04 -28.51
C GLU A 39 4.48 -0.02 -27.91
N ARG A 40 4.37 -0.24 -26.58
CA ARG A 40 3.12 -0.15 -25.82
C ARG A 40 3.16 0.97 -24.80
N LEU A 41 2.07 1.74 -24.76
CA LEU A 41 1.82 2.75 -23.75
C LEU A 41 0.90 2.13 -22.67
N LEU A 42 1.32 2.18 -21.42
CA LEU A 42 0.54 1.72 -20.28
C LEU A 42 0.36 2.88 -19.30
N VAL A 43 -0.87 3.09 -18.86
CA VAL A 43 -1.18 3.98 -17.74
C VAL A 43 -1.79 3.11 -16.65
N GLU A 44 -1.05 2.92 -15.56
CA GLU A 44 -1.39 2.01 -14.48
C GLU A 44 -1.51 2.79 -13.16
N ASN A 45 -2.59 2.56 -12.44
CA ASN A 45 -2.80 3.16 -11.12
C ASN A 45 -2.22 2.28 -10.00
N GLU A 46 -1.24 1.46 -10.32
CA GLU A 46 -0.55 0.58 -9.37
C GLU A 46 0.95 0.70 -9.54
N LEU A 47 1.65 0.85 -8.42
CA LEU A 47 3.10 0.77 -8.32
C LEU A 47 3.46 -0.60 -7.77
N LEU A 48 4.01 -1.46 -8.62
CA LEU A 48 4.52 -2.77 -8.24
C LEU A 48 6.02 -2.67 -7.91
N ILE A 49 6.41 -3.18 -6.75
CA ILE A 49 7.79 -3.26 -6.26
C ILE A 49 8.12 -4.73 -6.02
N ASP A 50 9.01 -5.30 -6.83
CA ASP A 50 9.34 -6.73 -6.79
C ASP A 50 10.30 -7.14 -5.66
N GLY A 51 10.99 -6.18 -5.04
CA GLY A 51 11.96 -6.41 -3.97
C GLY A 51 11.59 -5.75 -2.66
N ASP A 52 12.56 -5.73 -1.73
CA ASP A 52 12.41 -5.10 -0.43
C ASP A 52 12.47 -3.57 -0.52
N VAL A 53 11.69 -2.91 0.32
CA VAL A 53 11.76 -1.45 0.55
C VAL A 53 12.60 -1.21 1.80
N SER A 54 13.68 -0.46 1.65
CA SER A 54 14.67 -0.20 2.68
C SER A 54 15.19 1.24 2.59
N LEU A 55 16.05 1.64 3.52
CA LEU A 55 16.73 2.94 3.43
C LEU A 55 17.56 3.12 2.14
N ALA A 56 18.00 2.02 1.51
CA ALA A 56 18.71 2.06 0.23
C ALA A 56 17.77 2.35 -0.95
N THR A 57 16.54 1.88 -0.92
CA THR A 57 15.50 2.19 -1.93
C THR A 57 14.88 3.56 -1.69
N GLY A 58 14.95 4.06 -0.45
CA GLY A 58 14.31 5.29 0.00
C GLY A 58 12.80 5.13 0.25
N ASP A 59 12.16 6.25 0.57
CA ASP A 59 10.73 6.33 0.82
C ASP A 59 9.94 6.15 -0.47
N ILE A 60 8.78 5.50 -0.35
CA ILE A 60 7.85 5.29 -1.45
C ILE A 60 6.66 6.24 -1.32
N ASN A 61 6.42 7.03 -2.35
CA ASN A 61 5.25 7.92 -2.42
C ASN A 61 4.57 7.76 -3.79
N PHE A 62 3.30 7.39 -3.78
CA PHE A 62 2.53 7.17 -4.99
C PHE A 62 1.06 7.59 -4.80
N SER A 63 0.38 8.01 -5.86
CA SER A 63 -1.01 8.47 -5.77
C SER A 63 -2.04 7.34 -5.74
N GLY A 64 -1.73 6.19 -6.36
CA GLY A 64 -2.59 5.01 -6.49
C GLY A 64 -2.16 3.85 -5.62
N ASN A 65 -2.50 2.63 -6.00
CA ASN A 65 -2.18 1.43 -5.24
C ASN A 65 -0.67 1.14 -5.23
N ILE A 66 -0.17 0.68 -4.12
CA ILE A 66 1.21 0.23 -3.95
C ILE A 66 1.18 -1.26 -3.59
N HIS A 67 1.87 -2.08 -4.37
CA HIS A 67 2.02 -3.50 -4.07
C HIS A 67 3.51 -3.84 -3.95
N ILE A 68 3.95 -4.23 -2.76
CA ILE A 68 5.32 -4.61 -2.43
C ILE A 68 5.36 -6.12 -2.24
N ARG A 69 6.07 -6.81 -3.14
CA ARG A 69 6.24 -8.27 -3.06
C ARG A 69 7.25 -8.71 -2.02
N GLY A 70 8.21 -7.84 -1.73
CA GLY A 70 9.23 -8.05 -0.71
C GLY A 70 8.81 -7.57 0.67
N ASN A 71 9.81 -7.33 1.52
CA ASN A 71 9.67 -6.82 2.87
C ASN A 71 9.68 -5.29 2.91
N VAL A 72 9.15 -4.72 3.97
CA VAL A 72 9.32 -3.29 4.28
C VAL A 72 10.16 -3.19 5.54
N LEU A 73 11.39 -2.70 5.40
CA LEU A 73 12.37 -2.68 6.46
C LEU A 73 12.27 -1.40 7.32
N THR A 74 12.99 -1.42 8.42
CA THR A 74 12.98 -0.33 9.42
C THR A 74 13.37 1.03 8.81
N GLY A 75 12.66 2.08 9.23
CA GLY A 75 13.03 3.48 9.01
C GLY A 75 12.55 4.10 7.72
N VAL A 76 11.78 3.39 6.89
CA VAL A 76 11.22 3.92 5.64
C VAL A 76 9.77 4.36 5.81
N VAL A 77 9.33 5.19 4.88
CA VAL A 77 7.94 5.64 4.74
C VAL A 77 7.37 5.09 3.43
N VAL A 78 6.18 4.48 3.52
CA VAL A 78 5.40 4.05 2.36
C VAL A 78 4.08 4.81 2.37
N ALA A 79 3.83 5.64 1.38
CA ALA A 79 2.65 6.50 1.31
C ALA A 79 1.90 6.34 -0.01
N SER A 80 0.63 5.93 0.08
CA SER A 80 -0.34 5.98 -1.01
C SER A 80 -1.37 7.08 -0.71
N ALA A 81 -1.47 8.09 -1.58
CA ALA A 81 -2.38 9.21 -1.32
C ALA A 81 -3.87 8.84 -1.45
N LYS A 82 -4.23 7.90 -2.31
CA LYS A 82 -5.64 7.55 -2.61
C LYS A 82 -5.90 6.05 -2.70
N GLY A 83 -4.86 5.23 -2.85
CA GLY A 83 -4.98 3.80 -3.08
C GLY A 83 -4.65 2.96 -1.86
N ASP A 84 -4.63 1.67 -2.07
CA ASP A 84 -4.29 0.66 -1.09
C ASP A 84 -2.77 0.43 -1.05
N VAL A 85 -2.29 -0.08 0.09
CA VAL A 85 -0.92 -0.57 0.26
C VAL A 85 -0.98 -2.06 0.58
N ILE A 86 -0.40 -2.88 -0.29
CA ILE A 86 -0.33 -4.33 -0.13
C ILE A 86 1.14 -4.73 0.06
N VAL A 87 1.43 -5.49 1.12
CA VAL A 87 2.77 -6.02 1.40
C VAL A 87 2.71 -7.54 1.53
N ASP A 88 3.43 -8.25 0.66
CA ASP A 88 3.47 -9.72 0.69
C ASP A 88 4.47 -10.24 1.73
N GLY A 89 5.54 -9.51 1.99
CA GLY A 89 6.60 -9.85 2.94
C GLY A 89 6.30 -9.45 4.38
N TYR A 90 7.34 -9.39 5.18
CA TYR A 90 7.29 -8.88 6.56
C TYR A 90 7.42 -7.36 6.59
N VAL A 91 6.84 -6.76 7.62
CA VAL A 91 6.93 -5.31 7.85
C VAL A 91 7.59 -5.07 9.20
N GLU A 92 8.67 -4.30 9.17
CA GLU A 92 9.39 -3.88 10.37
C GLU A 92 8.94 -2.48 10.84
N ALA A 93 9.74 -1.85 11.70
CA ALA A 93 9.49 -0.53 12.27
C ALA A 93 9.55 0.60 11.22
N CYS A 94 8.52 0.72 10.42
CA CYS A 94 8.35 1.72 9.36
C CYS A 94 7.05 2.51 9.54
N GLN A 95 6.78 3.44 8.65
CA GLN A 95 5.52 4.19 8.63
C GLN A 95 4.79 3.90 7.31
N ILE A 96 3.50 3.53 7.42
CA ILE A 96 2.64 3.26 6.26
C ILE A 96 1.43 4.17 6.31
N TYR A 97 1.21 4.89 5.23
CA TYR A 97 0.05 5.77 5.03
C TYR A 97 -0.70 5.33 3.78
N ALA A 98 -1.99 5.08 3.89
CA ALA A 98 -2.85 4.71 2.77
C ALA A 98 -4.15 5.52 2.79
N GLY A 99 -4.50 6.15 1.66
CA GLY A 99 -5.82 6.73 1.49
C GLY A 99 -6.93 5.67 1.44
N GLY A 100 -6.60 4.47 0.96
CA GLY A 100 -7.40 3.25 1.01
C GLY A 100 -7.03 2.34 2.18
N SER A 101 -6.97 1.04 1.93
CA SER A 101 -6.70 -0.02 2.91
C SER A 101 -5.22 -0.41 2.94
N VAL A 102 -4.79 -1.02 4.05
CA VAL A 102 -3.47 -1.63 4.20
C VAL A 102 -3.62 -3.13 4.43
N VAL A 103 -3.03 -3.92 3.56
CA VAL A 103 -3.08 -5.39 3.61
C VAL A 103 -1.66 -5.95 3.73
N MET A 104 -1.37 -6.63 4.83
CA MET A 104 -0.10 -7.33 5.05
C MET A 104 -0.35 -8.82 5.10
N LYS A 105 0.22 -9.60 4.16
CA LYS A 105 0.07 -11.06 4.15
C LYS A 105 0.66 -11.73 5.40
N ASN A 106 1.65 -11.09 6.01
CA ASN A 106 2.24 -11.53 7.28
C ASN A 106 1.78 -10.62 8.42
N GLY A 107 2.49 -9.57 8.71
CA GLY A 107 2.16 -8.65 9.81
C GLY A 107 3.29 -7.64 10.01
N MET A 108 3.23 -6.93 11.13
CA MET A 108 4.19 -5.88 11.43
C MET A 108 4.79 -6.04 12.83
N GLN A 109 6.12 -5.97 12.90
CA GLN A 109 6.88 -5.81 14.13
C GLN A 109 7.39 -4.36 14.22
N GLY A 110 6.62 -3.52 14.88
CA GLY A 110 6.84 -2.06 14.86
C GLY A 110 7.91 -1.56 15.84
N ASN A 111 8.38 -2.39 16.79
CA ASN A 111 9.40 -2.03 17.79
C ASN A 111 9.12 -0.69 18.52
N GLY A 112 7.85 -0.31 18.67
CA GLY A 112 7.41 0.95 19.27
C GLY A 112 7.58 2.20 18.39
N LYS A 113 8.04 2.04 17.14
CA LYS A 113 8.20 3.12 16.17
C LYS A 113 7.34 2.91 14.92
N GLY A 114 6.79 1.69 14.75
CA GLY A 114 5.91 1.36 13.64
C GLY A 114 4.60 2.13 13.71
N LYS A 115 4.18 2.69 12.58
CA LYS A 115 2.91 3.41 12.48
C LYS A 115 2.18 3.07 11.18
N ILE A 116 0.86 2.86 11.28
CA ILE A 116 -0.03 2.66 10.14
C ILE A 116 -1.19 3.64 10.26
N ILE A 117 -1.44 4.40 9.21
CA ILE A 117 -2.67 5.20 9.07
C ILE A 117 -3.32 4.80 7.76
N ALA A 118 -4.56 4.33 7.82
CA ALA A 118 -5.36 3.93 6.67
C ALA A 118 -6.72 4.62 6.68
N GLY A 119 -7.14 5.16 5.54
CA GLY A 119 -8.50 5.64 5.36
C GLY A 119 -9.54 4.51 5.29
N GLY A 120 -9.12 3.34 4.82
CA GLY A 120 -9.85 2.07 4.79
C GLY A 120 -9.50 1.15 5.97
N SER A 121 -9.58 -0.16 5.74
CA SER A 121 -9.30 -1.20 6.72
C SER A 121 -7.80 -1.55 6.78
N VAL A 122 -7.36 -2.06 7.92
CA VAL A 122 -6.01 -2.60 8.12
C VAL A 122 -6.10 -4.08 8.41
N SER A 123 -5.35 -4.90 7.68
CA SER A 123 -5.32 -6.36 7.89
C SER A 123 -3.91 -6.93 7.91
N GLY A 124 -3.66 -7.88 8.81
CA GLY A 124 -2.39 -8.59 8.95
C GLY A 124 -2.52 -9.80 9.86
N LYS A 125 -1.53 -10.72 9.82
CA LYS A 125 -1.54 -11.87 10.74
C LYS A 125 -1.25 -11.44 12.17
N PHE A 126 -0.30 -10.52 12.37
CA PHE A 126 0.03 -10.02 13.70
C PHE A 126 0.45 -8.56 13.67
N PHE A 127 0.23 -7.89 14.77
CA PHE A 127 0.69 -6.52 15.04
C PHE A 127 1.38 -6.51 16.42
N GLU A 128 2.66 -6.20 16.43
CA GLU A 128 3.47 -6.13 17.64
C GLU A 128 4.13 -4.77 17.79
N ARG A 129 3.89 -4.09 18.92
CA ARG A 129 4.47 -2.77 19.26
C ARG A 129 4.33 -1.76 18.13
N VAL A 130 3.10 -1.60 17.65
CA VAL A 130 2.76 -0.70 16.53
C VAL A 130 1.58 0.20 16.92
N THR A 131 1.53 1.38 16.35
CA THR A 131 0.37 2.27 16.42
C THR A 131 -0.42 2.18 15.11
N ILE A 132 -1.71 1.87 15.18
CA ILE A 132 -2.60 1.74 14.03
C ILE A 132 -3.80 2.67 14.18
N GLU A 133 -4.06 3.46 13.14
CA GLU A 133 -5.26 4.26 12.99
C GLU A 133 -5.97 3.83 11.69
N SER A 134 -7.16 3.24 11.82
CA SER A 134 -7.96 2.75 10.70
C SER A 134 -9.27 3.53 10.59
N GLY A 135 -9.60 3.99 9.38
CA GLY A 135 -10.88 4.61 9.07
C GLY A 135 -12.05 3.63 8.98
N MET A 136 -11.77 2.33 8.94
CA MET A 136 -12.76 1.25 8.94
C MET A 136 -12.38 0.18 9.96
N ASP A 137 -12.18 -1.07 9.52
CA ASP A 137 -11.94 -2.23 10.38
C ASP A 137 -10.44 -2.50 10.57
N VAL A 138 -10.12 -3.20 11.67
CA VAL A 138 -8.81 -3.83 11.86
C VAL A 138 -8.98 -5.33 12.01
N HIS A 139 -8.28 -6.11 11.18
CA HIS A 139 -8.30 -7.56 11.22
C HIS A 139 -6.90 -8.11 11.52
N ALA A 140 -6.80 -8.98 12.54
CA ALA A 140 -5.55 -9.63 12.91
C ALA A 140 -5.80 -11.05 13.46
N ASN A 141 -4.73 -11.87 13.55
CA ASN A 141 -4.78 -13.11 14.32
C ASN A 141 -4.18 -12.92 15.71
N ALA A 142 -3.28 -11.94 15.85
CA ALA A 142 -2.70 -11.58 17.14
C ALA A 142 -2.36 -10.08 17.20
N ILE A 143 -2.60 -9.46 18.35
CA ILE A 143 -2.22 -8.08 18.66
C ILE A 143 -1.45 -8.09 19.98
N MET A 144 -0.23 -7.53 19.95
CA MET A 144 0.66 -7.54 21.12
C MET A 144 1.25 -6.17 21.38
N ASN A 145 1.03 -5.65 22.59
CA ASN A 145 1.61 -4.38 23.07
C ASN A 145 1.45 -3.22 22.06
N SER A 146 0.28 -3.14 21.42
CA SER A 146 0.02 -2.20 20.31
C SER A 146 -1.13 -1.26 20.64
N ASP A 147 -1.05 -0.04 20.12
CA ASP A 147 -2.11 0.97 20.27
C ASP A 147 -2.91 1.03 18.97
N ILE A 148 -4.14 0.54 18.99
CA ILE A 148 -4.99 0.42 17.81
C ILE A 148 -6.28 1.21 17.98
N THR A 149 -6.57 2.05 17.02
CA THR A 149 -7.82 2.77 16.91
C THR A 149 -8.48 2.46 15.56
N ALA A 150 -9.73 2.02 15.59
CA ALA A 150 -10.56 1.78 14.41
C ALA A 150 -11.87 2.55 14.51
N VAL A 151 -12.38 3.02 13.38
CA VAL A 151 -13.73 3.66 13.34
C VAL A 151 -14.81 2.59 13.40
N GLN A 152 -14.58 1.41 12.81
CA GLN A 152 -15.52 0.29 12.84
C GLN A 152 -15.05 -0.83 13.76
N ASP A 153 -15.02 -2.08 13.29
CA ASP A 153 -14.78 -3.22 14.14
C ASP A 153 -13.29 -3.58 14.24
N ILE A 154 -12.89 -4.13 15.39
CA ILE A 154 -11.58 -4.75 15.57
C ILE A 154 -11.81 -6.24 15.79
N VAL A 155 -11.39 -7.04 14.80
CA VAL A 155 -11.61 -8.49 14.79
C VAL A 155 -10.28 -9.21 14.88
N VAL A 156 -10.05 -9.86 16.00
CA VAL A 156 -8.85 -10.68 16.22
C VAL A 156 -9.27 -12.14 16.26
N SER A 157 -9.02 -12.85 15.14
CA SER A 157 -9.53 -14.19 14.89
C SER A 157 -8.42 -15.11 14.36
N GLY A 158 -8.71 -16.43 14.30
CA GLY A 158 -7.76 -17.44 13.85
C GLY A 158 -7.41 -18.39 14.99
N LYS A 159 -6.34 -19.16 14.83
CA LYS A 159 -5.97 -20.24 15.76
C LYS A 159 -5.83 -19.78 17.23
N PHE A 160 -5.40 -18.56 17.45
CA PHE A 160 -5.22 -17.99 18.80
C PHE A 160 -6.19 -16.85 19.09
N GLY A 161 -6.42 -15.93 18.14
CA GLY A 161 -7.34 -14.79 18.29
C GLY A 161 -7.04 -13.96 19.54
N ILE A 162 -5.75 -13.59 19.75
CA ILE A 162 -5.25 -13.10 21.04
C ILE A 162 -4.92 -11.60 20.99
N ILE A 163 -5.30 -10.89 22.07
CA ILE A 163 -4.86 -9.51 22.35
C ILE A 163 -4.08 -9.53 23.66
N ILE A 164 -2.84 -9.05 23.66
CA ILE A 164 -1.99 -8.95 24.85
C ILE A 164 -1.43 -7.53 24.97
N GLY A 165 -1.82 -6.81 26.01
CA GLY A 165 -1.31 -5.47 26.31
C GLY A 165 -1.64 -4.42 25.23
N GLY A 166 -1.20 -3.19 25.48
CA GLY A 166 -1.49 -2.04 24.60
C GLY A 166 -2.86 -1.43 24.87
N CYS A 167 -3.34 -0.66 23.92
CA CYS A 167 -4.62 0.05 24.00
C CYS A 167 -5.45 -0.17 22.73
N ILE A 168 -6.66 -0.71 22.87
CA ILE A 168 -7.56 -1.02 21.77
C ILE A 168 -8.80 -0.11 21.88
N ARG A 169 -9.08 0.65 20.84
CA ARG A 169 -10.22 1.59 20.77
C ARG A 169 -10.99 1.40 19.49
N THR A 170 -12.30 1.33 19.59
CA THR A 170 -13.21 1.34 18.43
C THR A 170 -14.51 2.03 18.79
N GLN A 171 -15.22 2.50 17.77
CA GLN A 171 -16.56 3.05 17.92
C GLN A 171 -17.65 1.97 17.86
N ARG A 172 -17.31 0.71 17.53
CA ARG A 172 -18.28 -0.39 17.38
C ARG A 172 -17.94 -1.58 18.27
N GLN A 173 -17.25 -2.59 17.73
CA GLN A 173 -17.08 -3.85 18.43
C GLN A 173 -15.62 -4.31 18.39
N VAL A 174 -15.17 -4.89 19.50
CA VAL A 174 -13.93 -5.68 19.58
C VAL A 174 -14.30 -7.14 19.73
N THR A 175 -13.79 -7.98 18.84
CA THR A 175 -13.96 -9.44 18.91
C THR A 175 -12.58 -10.09 19.00
N ALA A 176 -12.35 -10.89 20.05
CA ALA A 176 -11.15 -11.69 20.22
C ALA A 176 -11.49 -13.00 20.95
N THR A 177 -10.66 -14.02 20.78
CA THR A 177 -10.82 -15.30 21.50
C THR A 177 -10.24 -15.19 22.90
N ILE A 178 -9.11 -14.48 23.06
CA ILE A 178 -8.41 -14.27 24.33
C ILE A 178 -8.01 -12.79 24.43
N ILE A 179 -8.29 -12.20 25.55
CA ILE A 179 -7.93 -10.81 25.88
C ILE A 179 -7.14 -10.77 27.18
#